data_a71dfbba0c613b0459560d3912a1a53d
#
_entry.id   a71dfbba0c613b0459560d3912a1a53d
#
_cell.length_a   1.000
_cell.length_b   1.000
_cell.length_c   1.000
_cell.angle_alpha   90.00
_cell.angle_beta   90.00
_cell.angle_gamma   90.00
#
_symmetry.space_group_name_H-M   'P 1'
#
loop_
_entity.id
_entity.type
_entity.pdbx_description
1 polymer ?
#
loop_
_entity_poly.entity_id
_entity_poly.type
_entity_poly.pdbx_seq_one_letter_code
_entity_poly.pdbx_strand_id
1 'polypeptide(L)'
;MNAPLHVPRPRSRLRLLLGVVFAVIVAAATAALPGTARAATTICSNQTGTNGGYYYQMWSNGTGSACITLNSGNSYSTSWSGIGDFVAGVGWNPGSSQTVSYSSSLSASGGTTLVSLYGWSTNPLVEYYVMENYAGSPPTAGTYMGQVTSDGGTYNIYEHQQVNQPSIEGTATFEQYLAIRTSPVSSGTITTSNFINAWASHGMNLGTLNYQILATESFGGGSGNSSVTVNSGGSGGGGSGGGSSGCTATLSAGSSGSNWYNLNVSVTGSSTWTVTMNLAAPAVVYSTWNVNATYPSQYVLKATPNGNGNNWGVTISPNGQWTWPTVSCSTG
;
A
#
# COMPACT_ATOMS: atom_id res chain seq x y z
N MET A 1 -99.52 -3.39 -54.17
CA MET A 1 -98.78 -2.10 -54.10
C MET A 1 -97.70 -2.32 -53.09
N ASN A 2 -96.54 -2.29 -53.51
CA ASN A 2 -95.25 -2.19 -52.81
C ASN A 2 -94.99 -3.08 -51.57
N ALA A 3 -94.33 -4.23 -51.81
CA ALA A 3 -93.66 -5.01 -50.78
C ALA A 3 -92.35 -4.33 -50.38
N PRO A 4 -91.94 -4.36 -49.11
CA PRO A 4 -90.60 -3.93 -48.75
C PRO A 4 -89.61 -5.00 -48.89
N LEU A 5 -88.42 -4.62 -49.43
CA LEU A 5 -87.25 -5.39 -49.62
C LEU A 5 -86.63 -5.91 -48.34
N HIS A 6 -86.36 -7.17 -48.29
CA HIS A 6 -85.63 -7.86 -47.19
C HIS A 6 -84.14 -7.69 -47.37
N VAL A 7 -83.42 -6.98 -46.47
CA VAL A 7 -81.96 -6.80 -46.41
C VAL A 7 -81.37 -7.83 -45.44
N PRO A 8 -80.51 -8.75 -45.90
CA PRO A 8 -79.85 -9.71 -44.98
C PRO A 8 -78.75 -9.02 -44.16
N ARG A 9 -78.72 -9.22 -42.86
CA ARG A 9 -77.70 -8.79 -41.94
C ARG A 9 -76.43 -9.64 -42.12
N PRO A 10 -75.22 -9.03 -42.19
CA PRO A 10 -73.97 -9.79 -42.19
C PRO A 10 -73.63 -10.32 -40.79
N ARG A 11 -73.30 -11.60 -40.72
CA ARG A 11 -72.76 -12.28 -39.54
C ARG A 11 -71.36 -11.80 -39.28
N SER A 12 -71.10 -11.05 -38.22
CA SER A 12 -69.79 -10.70 -37.74
C SER A 12 -69.07 -11.94 -37.21
N ARG A 13 -68.06 -12.38 -37.91
CA ARG A 13 -67.06 -13.34 -37.38
C ARG A 13 -66.10 -12.62 -36.50
N LEU A 14 -66.21 -12.83 -35.20
CA LEU A 14 -65.24 -12.40 -34.19
C LEU A 14 -63.95 -13.15 -34.45
N ARG A 15 -62.97 -12.51 -35.06
CA ARG A 15 -61.59 -13.04 -35.15
C ARG A 15 -60.85 -12.66 -33.87
N LEU A 16 -60.60 -13.68 -33.06
CA LEU A 16 -59.70 -13.61 -31.88
C LEU A 16 -58.27 -13.39 -32.40
N LEU A 17 -57.77 -12.16 -32.31
CA LEU A 17 -56.37 -11.85 -32.54
C LEU A 17 -55.62 -12.14 -31.25
N LEU A 18 -54.91 -13.31 -31.23
CA LEU A 18 -53.87 -13.57 -30.24
C LEU A 18 -52.75 -12.58 -30.51
N GLY A 19 -52.61 -11.55 -29.67
CA GLY A 19 -51.44 -10.70 -29.63
C GLY A 19 -50.31 -11.43 -28.94
N VAL A 20 -49.32 -11.88 -29.71
CA VAL A 20 -48.06 -12.37 -29.20
C VAL A 20 -47.24 -11.12 -28.81
N VAL A 21 -47.16 -10.83 -27.50
CA VAL A 21 -46.26 -9.83 -26.97
C VAL A 21 -44.86 -10.44 -26.99
N PHE A 22 -44.05 -10.07 -27.97
CA PHE A 22 -42.60 -10.31 -27.93
C PHE A 22 -41.99 -9.37 -26.91
N ALA A 23 -41.71 -9.86 -25.70
CA ALA A 23 -40.85 -9.17 -24.75
C ALA A 23 -39.40 -9.28 -25.28
N VAL A 24 -38.91 -8.24 -25.91
CA VAL A 24 -37.48 -8.09 -26.23
C VAL A 24 -36.74 -7.81 -24.93
N ILE A 25 -36.17 -8.86 -24.33
CA ILE A 25 -35.19 -8.68 -23.23
C ILE A 25 -33.88 -8.18 -23.89
N VAL A 26 -33.67 -6.88 -23.85
CA VAL A 26 -32.36 -6.29 -24.14
C VAL A 26 -31.45 -6.64 -22.95
N ALA A 27 -30.74 -7.75 -23.04
CA ALA A 27 -29.61 -8.03 -22.16
C ALA A 27 -28.52 -7.00 -22.49
N ALA A 28 -28.43 -5.92 -21.71
CA ALA A 28 -27.28 -5.02 -21.72
C ALA A 28 -26.09 -5.82 -21.19
N ALA A 29 -25.37 -6.49 -22.11
CA ALA A 29 -24.03 -6.96 -21.81
C ALA A 29 -23.18 -5.72 -21.56
N THR A 30 -22.93 -5.40 -20.28
CA THR A 30 -21.85 -4.48 -19.89
C THR A 30 -20.55 -5.19 -20.27
N ALA A 31 -20.09 -4.96 -21.50
CA ALA A 31 -18.73 -5.27 -21.85
C ALA A 31 -17.85 -4.47 -20.89
N ALA A 32 -17.27 -5.14 -19.89
CA ALA A 32 -16.16 -4.60 -19.14
C ALA A 32 -15.07 -4.32 -20.19
N LEU A 33 -14.91 -3.07 -20.58
CA LEU A 33 -13.81 -2.66 -21.42
C LEU A 33 -12.55 -3.10 -20.66
N PRO A 34 -11.66 -3.92 -21.25
CA PRO A 34 -10.39 -4.20 -20.63
C PRO A 34 -9.73 -2.85 -20.40
N GLY A 35 -9.45 -2.52 -19.13
CA GLY A 35 -8.73 -1.32 -18.81
C GLY A 35 -7.49 -1.28 -19.69
N THR A 36 -7.30 -0.20 -20.46
CA THR A 36 -6.13 -0.03 -21.31
C THR A 36 -4.91 -0.18 -20.43
N ALA A 37 -4.16 -1.27 -20.60
CA ALA A 37 -2.88 -1.45 -19.91
C ALA A 37 -2.05 -0.21 -20.24
N ARG A 38 -1.76 0.60 -19.24
CA ARG A 38 -0.91 1.78 -19.41
C ARG A 38 0.47 1.28 -19.85
N ALA A 39 0.97 1.80 -20.96
CA ALA A 39 2.29 1.44 -21.44
C ALA A 39 3.33 1.71 -20.34
N ALA A 40 4.25 0.77 -20.14
CA ALA A 40 5.35 0.95 -19.20
C ALA A 40 6.21 2.15 -19.62
N THR A 41 6.60 2.98 -18.66
CA THR A 41 7.43 4.18 -18.92
C THR A 41 8.82 3.95 -18.36
N THR A 42 9.84 4.03 -19.22
CA THR A 42 11.25 3.91 -18.81
C THR A 42 11.89 5.28 -18.62
N ILE A 43 12.56 5.48 -17.50
CA ILE A 43 13.20 6.72 -17.07
C ILE A 43 14.65 6.41 -16.71
N CYS A 44 15.62 7.06 -17.37
CA CYS A 44 17.05 6.86 -17.17
C CYS A 44 17.79 8.15 -16.75
N SER A 45 17.05 9.15 -16.28
CA SER A 45 17.60 10.41 -15.76
C SER A 45 16.95 10.75 -14.43
N ASN A 46 17.61 11.60 -13.65
CA ASN A 46 17.11 12.04 -12.34
C ASN A 46 15.73 12.69 -12.50
N GLN A 47 14.73 12.06 -11.92
CA GLN A 47 13.34 12.48 -12.04
C GLN A 47 12.48 11.92 -10.89
N THR A 48 11.50 12.70 -10.48
CA THR A 48 10.44 12.30 -9.57
C THR A 48 9.07 12.57 -10.19
N GLY A 49 8.03 11.94 -9.67
CA GLY A 49 6.65 12.17 -10.12
C GLY A 49 5.68 11.17 -9.52
N THR A 50 4.54 11.00 -10.19
CA THR A 50 3.52 10.04 -9.80
C THR A 50 3.15 9.11 -10.95
N ASN A 51 2.93 7.85 -10.66
CA ASN A 51 2.44 6.84 -11.59
C ASN A 51 1.37 5.99 -10.92
N GLY A 52 0.14 6.01 -11.44
CA GLY A 52 -0.98 5.24 -10.89
C GLY A 52 -1.26 5.50 -9.40
N GLY A 53 -1.06 6.73 -8.93
CA GLY A 53 -1.27 7.12 -7.53
C GLY A 53 -0.06 6.91 -6.60
N TYR A 54 1.00 6.29 -7.08
CA TYR A 54 2.25 6.11 -6.33
C TYR A 54 3.26 7.18 -6.71
N TYR A 55 3.96 7.73 -5.73
CA TYR A 55 5.16 8.53 -5.95
C TYR A 55 6.27 7.64 -6.49
N TYR A 56 7.12 8.14 -7.38
CA TYR A 56 8.33 7.48 -7.82
C TYR A 56 9.54 8.41 -7.76
N GLN A 57 10.70 7.80 -7.58
CA GLN A 57 11.99 8.44 -7.68
C GLN A 57 12.92 7.64 -8.59
N MET A 58 13.67 8.34 -9.41
CA MET A 58 14.89 7.88 -10.08
C MET A 58 15.95 8.92 -9.82
N TRP A 59 17.04 8.49 -9.16
CA TRP A 59 18.22 9.31 -8.92
C TRP A 59 19.48 8.51 -9.23
N SER A 60 20.50 9.14 -9.80
CA SER A 60 21.85 8.59 -9.92
C SER A 60 22.89 9.70 -9.88
N ASN A 61 24.10 9.33 -9.49
CA ASN A 61 25.25 10.24 -9.49
C ASN A 61 25.86 10.48 -10.88
N GLY A 62 25.30 9.89 -11.94
CA GLY A 62 25.71 10.06 -13.33
C GLY A 62 26.88 9.17 -13.77
N THR A 63 27.44 8.30 -12.91
CA THR A 63 28.48 7.33 -13.28
C THR A 63 27.83 6.02 -13.67
N GLY A 64 28.18 5.45 -14.83
CA GLY A 64 27.55 4.25 -15.38
C GLY A 64 26.16 4.54 -15.97
N SER A 65 25.28 3.56 -15.95
CA SER A 65 23.90 3.71 -16.42
C SER A 65 22.92 3.03 -15.50
N ALA A 66 21.78 3.66 -15.24
CA ALA A 66 20.65 3.07 -14.53
C ALA A 66 19.33 3.60 -15.09
N CYS A 67 18.33 2.73 -15.15
CA CYS A 67 16.97 3.08 -15.56
C CYS A 67 15.95 2.42 -14.62
N ILE A 68 14.84 3.12 -14.38
CA ILE A 68 13.62 2.56 -13.81
C ILE A 68 12.56 2.45 -14.91
N THR A 69 11.88 1.32 -14.99
CA THR A 69 10.68 1.14 -15.81
C THR A 69 9.48 1.05 -14.88
N LEU A 70 8.62 2.05 -14.94
CA LEU A 70 7.35 2.10 -14.22
C LEU A 70 6.31 1.25 -14.96
N ASN A 71 5.88 0.16 -14.35
CA ASN A 71 4.92 -0.77 -14.94
C ASN A 71 3.46 -0.32 -14.62
N SER A 72 2.76 -1.05 -13.79
CA SER A 72 1.50 -0.60 -13.19
C SER A 72 1.80 0.17 -11.92
N GLY A 73 1.07 1.20 -11.57
CA GLY A 73 1.33 2.19 -10.51
C GLY A 73 2.16 1.74 -9.29
N ASN A 74 1.94 0.52 -8.80
CA ASN A 74 2.61 -0.05 -7.64
C ASN A 74 3.81 -0.97 -7.97
N SER A 75 4.24 -1.07 -9.21
CA SER A 75 5.34 -1.96 -9.61
C SER A 75 6.33 -1.30 -10.57
N TYR A 76 7.58 -1.68 -10.43
CA TYR A 76 8.65 -1.22 -11.29
C TYR A 76 9.70 -2.32 -11.53
N SER A 77 10.53 -2.12 -12.52
CA SER A 77 11.79 -2.83 -12.70
C SER A 77 12.94 -1.85 -12.91
N THR A 78 14.15 -2.26 -12.53
CA THR A 78 15.37 -1.48 -12.78
C THR A 78 16.37 -2.31 -13.57
N SER A 79 17.24 -1.61 -14.32
CA SER A 79 18.42 -2.18 -14.91
C SER A 79 19.57 -1.17 -14.79
N TRP A 80 20.77 -1.64 -14.48
CA TRP A 80 21.95 -0.79 -14.32
C TRP A 80 23.23 -1.51 -14.76
N SER A 81 24.25 -0.73 -15.11
CA SER A 81 25.55 -1.24 -15.52
C SER A 81 26.67 -0.29 -15.12
N GLY A 82 27.66 -0.82 -14.39
CA GLY A 82 28.82 -0.07 -13.95
C GLY A 82 28.47 1.17 -13.14
N ILE A 83 27.39 1.11 -12.37
CA ILE A 83 26.79 2.28 -11.71
C ILE A 83 27.63 2.75 -10.53
N GLY A 84 27.93 4.05 -10.50
CA GLY A 84 28.58 4.66 -9.34
C GLY A 84 27.66 4.68 -8.13
N ASP A 85 26.44 5.16 -8.32
CA ASP A 85 25.37 5.13 -7.32
C ASP A 85 24.02 5.48 -7.98
N PHE A 86 22.95 4.75 -7.63
CA PHE A 86 21.58 5.09 -7.99
C PHE A 86 20.59 4.60 -6.94
N VAL A 87 19.49 5.33 -6.77
CA VAL A 87 18.33 4.94 -6.00
C VAL A 87 17.09 5.12 -6.86
N ALA A 88 16.29 4.06 -7.02
CA ALA A 88 15.06 4.12 -7.77
C ALA A 88 13.97 3.25 -7.15
N GLY A 89 12.73 3.77 -7.13
CA GLY A 89 11.62 3.02 -6.56
C GLY A 89 10.29 3.75 -6.63
N VAL A 90 9.26 3.10 -6.09
CA VAL A 90 7.89 3.64 -5.99
C VAL A 90 7.39 3.56 -4.54
N GLY A 91 6.50 4.48 -4.18
CA GLY A 91 5.94 4.56 -2.84
C GLY A 91 5.07 5.81 -2.63
N TRP A 92 5.38 6.58 -1.61
CA TRP A 92 4.54 7.68 -1.12
C TRP A 92 5.33 8.96 -0.86
N ASN A 93 4.69 10.08 -1.08
CA ASN A 93 5.17 11.39 -0.65
C ASN A 93 3.97 12.23 -0.14
N PRO A 94 3.89 12.53 1.17
CA PRO A 94 4.85 12.16 2.20
C PRO A 94 4.82 10.67 2.56
N GLY A 95 5.90 10.19 3.20
CA GLY A 95 5.96 8.90 3.86
C GLY A 95 5.13 8.86 5.15
N SER A 96 4.96 7.68 5.70
CA SER A 96 4.23 7.49 6.97
C SER A 96 4.71 6.25 7.73
N SER A 97 4.25 6.08 8.96
CA SER A 97 4.50 4.87 9.76
C SER A 97 3.66 3.66 9.35
N GLN A 98 3.29 3.58 8.08
CA GLN A 98 2.42 2.55 7.51
C GLN A 98 3.06 1.16 7.47
N THR A 99 2.23 0.16 7.26
CA THR A 99 2.66 -1.20 6.92
C THR A 99 2.71 -1.35 5.41
N VAL A 100 3.81 -1.88 4.89
CA VAL A 100 4.07 -2.07 3.46
C VAL A 100 4.29 -3.55 3.20
N SER A 101 3.52 -4.15 2.30
CA SER A 101 3.80 -5.50 1.79
C SER A 101 4.49 -5.39 0.44
N TYR A 102 5.45 -6.28 0.17
CA TYR A 102 6.22 -6.22 -1.07
C TYR A 102 6.57 -7.61 -1.59
N SER A 103 6.91 -7.66 -2.87
CA SER A 103 7.65 -8.74 -3.49
C SER A 103 8.72 -8.18 -4.40
N SER A 104 9.89 -8.81 -4.44
CA SER A 104 11.02 -8.38 -5.25
C SER A 104 11.75 -9.57 -5.89
N SER A 105 12.42 -9.31 -7.00
CA SER A 105 13.50 -10.14 -7.51
C SER A 105 14.74 -9.27 -7.70
N LEU A 106 15.89 -9.79 -7.39
CA LEU A 106 17.16 -9.08 -7.45
C LEU A 106 18.22 -10.00 -8.07
N SER A 107 18.89 -9.51 -9.11
CA SER A 107 20.05 -10.16 -9.71
C SER A 107 21.12 -9.11 -9.94
N ALA A 108 22.23 -9.21 -9.23
CA ALA A 108 23.29 -8.22 -9.27
C ALA A 108 24.68 -8.86 -9.15
N SER A 109 25.68 -8.18 -9.70
CA SER A 109 27.08 -8.56 -9.61
C SER A 109 27.97 -7.33 -9.49
N GLY A 110 29.01 -7.43 -8.70
CA GLY A 110 29.88 -6.29 -8.36
C GLY A 110 29.15 -5.24 -7.52
N GLY A 111 29.94 -4.37 -6.86
CA GLY A 111 29.37 -3.33 -6.00
C GLY A 111 28.52 -3.85 -4.84
N THR A 112 27.74 -2.97 -4.27
CA THR A 112 26.71 -3.27 -3.26
C THR A 112 25.34 -2.99 -3.84
N THR A 113 24.41 -3.93 -3.68
CA THR A 113 23.04 -3.78 -4.18
C THR A 113 22.04 -4.23 -3.12
N LEU A 114 20.96 -3.47 -2.95
CA LEU A 114 19.92 -3.74 -1.95
C LEU A 114 18.52 -3.38 -2.45
N VAL A 115 17.53 -4.00 -1.82
CA VAL A 115 16.11 -3.62 -1.88
C VAL A 115 15.66 -3.29 -0.47
N SER A 116 15.13 -2.09 -0.28
CA SER A 116 14.78 -1.55 1.03
C SER A 116 13.51 -0.70 1.00
N LEU A 117 12.82 -0.60 2.14
CA LEU A 117 12.02 0.58 2.41
C LEU A 117 12.99 1.72 2.72
N TYR A 118 12.95 2.73 1.88
CA TYR A 118 13.90 3.85 1.85
C TYR A 118 13.15 5.17 1.97
N GLY A 119 13.70 6.09 2.68
CA GLY A 119 13.10 7.42 2.78
C GLY A 119 13.97 8.43 3.50
N TRP A 120 13.41 9.63 3.62
CA TRP A 120 14.03 10.76 4.27
C TRP A 120 13.11 11.39 5.30
N SER A 121 13.70 12.00 6.31
CA SER A 121 13.05 12.97 7.20
C SER A 121 13.76 14.30 7.16
N THR A 122 13.06 15.37 7.58
CA THR A 122 13.61 16.71 7.77
C THR A 122 13.40 17.16 9.21
N ASN A 123 14.31 17.96 9.76
CA ASN A 123 14.26 18.44 11.14
C ASN A 123 14.18 17.30 12.19
N PRO A 124 15.18 16.40 12.28
CA PRO A 124 16.48 16.43 11.61
C PRO A 124 16.46 15.84 10.19
N LEU A 125 17.45 16.20 9.38
CA LEU A 125 17.70 15.59 8.08
C LEU A 125 18.31 14.20 8.30
N VAL A 126 17.55 13.16 7.98
CA VAL A 126 17.96 11.76 8.13
C VAL A 126 17.55 10.98 6.89
N GLU A 127 18.46 10.17 6.41
CA GLU A 127 18.19 9.13 5.41
C GLU A 127 17.98 7.79 6.12
N TYR A 128 16.88 7.10 5.87
CA TYR A 128 16.59 5.85 6.58
C TYR A 128 16.30 4.67 5.67
N TYR A 129 16.71 3.48 6.12
CA TYR A 129 16.61 2.22 5.39
C TYR A 129 16.08 1.09 6.27
N VAL A 130 15.08 0.36 5.77
CA VAL A 130 14.76 -1.00 6.23
C VAL A 130 15.13 -1.94 5.10
N MET A 131 16.29 -2.57 5.19
CA MET A 131 16.87 -3.39 4.13
C MET A 131 16.36 -4.82 4.23
N GLU A 132 15.63 -5.26 3.24
CA GLU A 132 14.98 -6.57 3.21
C GLU A 132 15.76 -7.60 2.36
N ASN A 133 16.36 -7.14 1.27
CA ASN A 133 17.12 -7.97 0.35
C ASN A 133 18.41 -7.26 -0.07
N TYR A 134 19.47 -8.02 -0.27
CA TYR A 134 20.75 -7.51 -0.75
C TYR A 134 21.55 -8.61 -1.45
N ALA A 135 22.40 -8.23 -2.40
CA ALA A 135 23.32 -9.13 -3.08
C ALA A 135 24.69 -9.07 -2.39
N GLY A 136 25.22 -10.24 -2.03
CA GLY A 136 26.54 -10.35 -1.37
C GLY A 136 26.45 -10.19 0.15
N SER A 137 27.42 -9.50 0.73
CA SER A 137 27.47 -9.26 2.18
C SER A 137 26.46 -8.19 2.62
N PRO A 138 25.99 -8.23 3.89
CA PRO A 138 25.14 -7.18 4.42
C PRO A 138 25.79 -5.79 4.27
N PRO A 139 25.07 -4.77 3.74
CA PRO A 139 25.63 -3.44 3.51
C PRO A 139 25.70 -2.62 4.80
N THR A 140 26.55 -3.05 5.73
CA THR A 140 26.71 -2.39 7.06
C THR A 140 27.57 -1.13 6.93
N ALA A 141 27.18 -0.09 7.69
CA ALA A 141 27.94 1.16 7.81
C ALA A 141 27.74 1.76 9.20
N GLY A 142 28.75 2.47 9.72
CA GLY A 142 28.68 3.20 10.97
C GLY A 142 28.73 2.33 12.23
N THR A 143 28.03 2.78 13.27
CA THR A 143 28.04 2.19 14.62
C THR A 143 26.88 1.22 14.78
N TYR A 144 27.15 0.02 15.25
CA TYR A 144 26.10 -0.93 15.62
C TYR A 144 25.36 -0.47 16.88
N MET A 145 24.03 -0.37 16.83
CA MET A 145 23.18 0.16 17.89
C MET A 145 22.35 -0.93 18.58
N GLY A 146 22.22 -2.11 18.00
CA GLY A 146 21.42 -3.20 18.56
C GLY A 146 20.62 -3.96 17.51
N GLN A 147 19.56 -4.64 17.93
CA GLN A 147 18.69 -5.42 17.07
C GLN A 147 17.22 -5.10 17.31
N VAL A 148 16.42 -5.26 16.26
CA VAL A 148 14.96 -5.30 16.35
C VAL A 148 14.43 -6.55 15.66
N THR A 149 13.37 -7.14 16.22
CA THR A 149 12.61 -8.21 15.55
C THR A 149 11.28 -7.64 15.10
N SER A 150 10.98 -7.74 13.83
CA SER A 150 9.75 -7.24 13.20
C SER A 150 9.38 -8.12 12.01
N ASP A 151 8.10 -8.31 11.78
CA ASP A 151 7.55 -8.93 10.56
C ASP A 151 8.22 -10.29 10.21
N GLY A 152 8.51 -11.08 11.25
CA GLY A 152 9.14 -12.40 11.12
C GLY A 152 10.64 -12.37 10.78
N GLY A 153 11.30 -11.22 10.90
CA GLY A 153 12.74 -11.07 10.71
C GLY A 153 13.45 -10.41 11.88
N THR A 154 14.77 -10.64 11.97
CA THR A 154 15.66 -9.92 12.87
C THR A 154 16.51 -8.96 12.05
N TYR A 155 16.69 -7.74 12.53
CA TYR A 155 17.43 -6.68 11.86
C TYR A 155 18.47 -6.09 12.80
N ASN A 156 19.69 -5.95 12.29
CA ASN A 156 20.75 -5.21 12.95
C ASN A 156 20.55 -3.70 12.68
N ILE A 157 20.59 -2.91 13.75
CA ILE A 157 20.46 -1.44 13.70
C ILE A 157 21.87 -0.83 13.66
N TYR A 158 22.05 0.13 12.74
CA TYR A 158 23.27 0.92 12.65
C TYR A 158 22.93 2.41 12.49
N GLU A 159 23.80 3.25 13.01
CA GLU A 159 23.82 4.69 12.79
C GLU A 159 25.11 5.08 12.07
N HIS A 160 24.99 5.83 10.99
CA HIS A 160 26.12 6.27 10.18
C HIS A 160 25.97 7.73 9.79
N GLN A 161 27.01 8.52 9.89
CA GLN A 161 26.99 9.91 9.44
C GLN A 161 27.57 10.03 8.02
N GLN A 162 26.81 10.63 7.14
CA GLN A 162 27.24 11.07 5.82
C GLN A 162 27.71 12.52 5.87
N VAL A 163 28.91 12.80 5.37
CA VAL A 163 29.52 14.12 5.40
C VAL A 163 29.65 14.68 3.99
N ASN A 164 29.01 15.85 3.76
CA ASN A 164 29.04 16.54 2.46
C ASN A 164 28.58 15.63 1.30
N GLN A 165 27.50 14.87 1.50
CA GLN A 165 26.94 13.97 0.49
C GLN A 165 25.63 14.55 -0.11
N PRO A 166 25.23 14.09 -1.29
CA PRO A 166 23.93 14.42 -1.88
C PRO A 166 22.77 14.07 -0.94
N SER A 167 21.81 14.96 -0.82
CA SER A 167 20.61 14.77 -0.03
C SER A 167 19.39 15.40 -0.70
N ILE A 168 18.22 15.28 -0.07
CA ILE A 168 17.00 16.00 -0.51
C ILE A 168 17.07 17.52 -0.31
N GLU A 169 18.04 18.00 0.47
CA GLU A 169 18.31 19.43 0.73
C GLU A 169 19.57 19.92 -0.01
N GLY A 170 20.05 19.17 -1.00
CA GLY A 170 21.33 19.42 -1.68
C GLY A 170 22.49 18.71 -0.99
N THR A 171 23.71 19.23 -1.15
CA THR A 171 24.87 18.67 -0.44
C THR A 171 24.81 19.02 1.04
N ALA A 172 24.77 18.02 1.90
CA ALA A 172 24.59 18.17 3.35
C ALA A 172 25.38 17.11 4.14
N THR A 173 25.50 17.34 5.44
CA THR A 173 25.89 16.33 6.43
C THR A 173 24.63 15.87 7.16
N PHE A 174 24.40 14.59 7.20
CA PHE A 174 23.19 13.99 7.76
C PHE A 174 23.44 12.60 8.34
N GLU A 175 22.53 12.13 9.18
CA GLU A 175 22.58 10.77 9.70
C GLU A 175 21.86 9.79 8.76
N GLN A 176 22.39 8.58 8.69
CA GLN A 176 21.73 7.41 8.09
C GLN A 176 21.30 6.45 9.20
N TYR A 177 20.02 6.08 9.22
CA TYR A 177 19.49 5.07 10.12
C TYR A 177 19.22 3.79 9.34
N LEU A 178 19.95 2.73 9.67
CA LEU A 178 19.93 1.47 8.95
C LEU A 178 19.31 0.38 9.81
N ALA A 179 18.32 -0.33 9.28
CA ALA A 179 17.84 -1.60 9.82
C ALA A 179 18.09 -2.68 8.75
N ILE A 180 19.05 -3.56 8.98
CA ILE A 180 19.52 -4.53 8.01
C ILE A 180 19.08 -5.93 8.42
N ARG A 181 18.21 -6.55 7.63
CA ARG A 181 17.72 -7.90 7.88
C ARG A 181 18.87 -8.89 7.88
N THR A 182 18.97 -9.73 8.92
CA THR A 182 20.05 -10.71 9.07
C THR A 182 19.98 -11.86 8.08
N SER A 183 18.80 -12.16 7.55
CA SER A 183 18.53 -13.16 6.53
C SER A 183 17.69 -12.53 5.43
N PRO A 184 18.28 -12.15 4.28
CA PRO A 184 17.54 -11.45 3.22
C PRO A 184 16.39 -12.28 2.68
N VAL A 185 15.30 -11.60 2.31
CA VAL A 185 14.08 -12.20 1.75
C VAL A 185 13.62 -11.41 0.53
N SER A 186 12.98 -12.10 -0.40
CA SER A 186 12.45 -11.48 -1.63
C SER A 186 11.02 -10.98 -1.50
N SER A 187 10.35 -11.26 -0.40
CA SER A 187 8.97 -10.79 -0.17
C SER A 187 8.66 -10.78 1.31
N GLY A 188 7.75 -9.91 1.71
CA GLY A 188 7.37 -9.79 3.11
C GLY A 188 6.49 -8.57 3.37
N THR A 189 6.45 -8.25 4.64
CA THR A 189 5.76 -7.06 5.19
C THR A 189 6.77 -6.26 5.99
N ILE A 190 6.67 -4.94 5.94
CA ILE A 190 7.46 -3.99 6.71
C ILE A 190 6.50 -3.13 7.51
N THR A 191 6.46 -3.30 8.81
CA THR A 191 5.71 -2.43 9.72
C THR A 191 6.60 -1.27 10.11
N THR A 192 6.55 -0.17 9.36
CA THR A 192 7.48 0.96 9.47
C THR A 192 7.54 1.54 10.89
N SER A 193 6.41 1.57 11.60
CA SER A 193 6.36 2.04 12.99
C SER A 193 7.28 1.26 13.94
N ASN A 194 7.50 -0.05 13.70
CA ASN A 194 8.37 -0.86 14.54
C ASN A 194 9.83 -0.39 14.43
N PHE A 195 10.27 -0.02 13.24
CA PHE A 195 11.62 0.49 12.98
C PHE A 195 11.80 1.91 13.51
N ILE A 196 10.82 2.79 13.28
CA ILE A 196 10.82 4.16 13.85
C ILE A 196 10.95 4.10 15.38
N ASN A 197 10.19 3.22 16.03
CA ASN A 197 10.25 3.05 17.48
C ASN A 197 11.59 2.43 17.94
N ALA A 198 12.12 1.45 17.18
CA ALA A 198 13.41 0.85 17.48
C ALA A 198 14.55 1.88 17.38
N TRP A 199 14.61 2.69 16.33
CA TRP A 199 15.57 3.78 16.20
C TRP A 199 15.43 4.79 17.35
N ALA A 200 14.20 5.23 17.63
CA ALA A 200 13.94 6.19 18.71
C ALA A 200 14.39 5.65 20.09
N SER A 201 14.29 4.35 20.36
CA SER A 201 14.75 3.73 21.60
C SER A 201 16.28 3.80 21.79
N HIS A 202 17.02 4.05 20.72
CA HIS A 202 18.46 4.29 20.71
C HIS A 202 18.85 5.77 20.58
N GLY A 203 17.87 6.70 20.70
CA GLY A 203 18.08 8.14 20.52
C GLY A 203 18.11 8.60 19.06
N MET A 204 17.96 7.67 18.10
CA MET A 204 17.94 7.88 16.66
C MET A 204 16.55 8.37 16.22
N ASN A 205 16.23 9.63 16.43
CA ASN A 205 14.90 10.17 16.18
C ASN A 205 14.77 10.69 14.76
N LEU A 206 13.74 10.23 14.02
CA LEU A 206 13.34 10.82 12.75
C LEU A 206 12.58 12.13 13.00
N GLY A 207 12.69 13.04 12.05
CA GLY A 207 11.90 14.28 11.99
C GLY A 207 10.60 14.10 11.23
N THR A 208 10.19 15.14 10.50
CA THR A 208 9.03 15.07 9.59
C THR A 208 9.39 14.22 8.39
N LEU A 209 8.61 13.16 8.15
CA LEU A 209 8.85 12.27 7.02
C LEU A 209 8.63 12.98 5.69
N ASN A 210 9.64 12.90 4.81
CA ASN A 210 9.57 13.31 3.41
C ASN A 210 9.05 12.13 2.58
N TYR A 211 9.59 11.82 1.42
CA TYR A 211 9.14 10.65 0.68
C TYR A 211 9.62 9.33 1.30
N GLN A 212 8.90 8.27 1.00
CA GLN A 212 9.17 6.90 1.40
C GLN A 212 8.83 5.96 0.24
N ILE A 213 9.78 5.18 -0.22
CA ILE A 213 9.64 4.28 -1.36
C ILE A 213 10.19 2.89 -1.04
N LEU A 214 9.68 1.89 -1.68
CA LEU A 214 10.40 0.63 -1.81
C LEU A 214 11.38 0.81 -2.95
N ALA A 215 12.67 0.83 -2.61
CA ALA A 215 13.75 1.18 -3.52
C ALA A 215 14.63 -0.01 -3.87
N THR A 216 15.15 0.01 -5.08
CA THR A 216 16.40 -0.67 -5.45
C THR A 216 17.50 0.39 -5.45
N GLU A 217 18.59 0.08 -4.77
CA GLU A 217 19.80 0.88 -4.76
C GLU A 217 21.00 0.01 -5.15
N SER A 218 21.93 0.57 -5.90
CA SER A 218 23.22 -0.08 -6.17
C SER A 218 24.31 0.96 -6.31
N PHE A 219 25.48 0.68 -5.71
CA PHE A 219 26.64 1.56 -5.74
C PHE A 219 27.96 0.77 -5.83
N GLY A 220 29.05 1.49 -6.13
CA GLY A 220 30.41 0.92 -6.18
C GLY A 220 30.73 0.10 -7.42
N GLY A 221 30.14 0.43 -8.58
CA GLY A 221 30.46 -0.17 -9.87
C GLY A 221 29.65 -1.42 -10.22
N GLY A 222 28.56 -1.68 -9.50
CA GLY A 222 27.69 -2.84 -9.72
C GLY A 222 26.91 -2.81 -11.02
N SER A 223 26.46 -3.99 -11.46
CA SER A 223 25.56 -4.17 -12.61
C SER A 223 24.49 -5.20 -12.26
N GLY A 224 23.27 -5.02 -12.81
CA GLY A 224 22.18 -5.94 -12.51
C GLY A 224 20.83 -5.47 -12.96
N ASN A 225 19.80 -6.12 -12.42
CA ASN A 225 18.41 -5.79 -12.59
C ASN A 225 17.59 -6.17 -11.35
N SER A 226 16.48 -5.51 -11.18
CA SER A 226 15.46 -5.87 -10.16
C SER A 226 14.05 -5.74 -10.73
N SER A 227 13.10 -6.41 -10.08
CA SER A 227 11.68 -6.14 -10.23
C SER A 227 11.06 -6.09 -8.84
N VAL A 228 10.25 -5.07 -8.59
CA VAL A 228 9.62 -4.85 -7.28
C VAL A 228 8.15 -4.52 -7.47
N THR A 229 7.31 -5.15 -6.67
CA THR A 229 5.91 -4.80 -6.51
C THR A 229 5.67 -4.37 -5.08
N VAL A 230 5.09 -3.20 -4.92
CA VAL A 230 4.72 -2.63 -3.63
C VAL A 230 3.22 -2.76 -3.51
N ASN A 231 2.77 -3.51 -2.53
CA ASN A 231 1.38 -3.40 -2.16
C ASN A 231 1.35 -2.48 -0.95
N SER A 232 0.71 -1.32 -1.06
CA SER A 232 0.27 -0.65 0.15
C SER A 232 -0.56 -1.70 0.88
N GLY A 233 -0.03 -2.22 1.96
CA GLY A 233 -0.90 -2.76 2.94
C GLY A 233 -1.86 -1.62 3.21
N GLY A 234 -3.08 -1.68 2.72
CA GLY A 234 -4.11 -0.88 3.36
C GLY A 234 -3.84 -1.12 4.83
N SER A 235 -3.72 -0.06 5.62
CA SER A 235 -3.30 -0.11 7.02
C SER A 235 -4.05 -1.22 7.75
N GLY A 236 -3.55 -2.41 7.61
CA GLY A 236 -4.05 -3.63 8.19
C GLY A 236 -2.83 -4.40 8.57
N GLY A 237 -2.36 -4.23 9.79
CA GLY A 237 -1.44 -5.15 10.41
C GLY A 237 -2.06 -6.54 10.37
N GLY A 238 -1.79 -7.28 9.30
CA GLY A 238 -2.03 -8.70 9.24
C GLY A 238 -0.78 -9.37 9.76
N GLY A 239 -0.67 -9.58 11.07
CA GLY A 239 0.12 -10.67 11.59
C GLY A 239 -0.44 -11.93 10.98
N SER A 240 0.27 -12.53 10.01
CA SER A 240 -0.04 -13.87 9.53
C SER A 240 0.36 -14.86 10.60
N GLY A 241 -0.46 -14.94 11.65
CA GLY A 241 -0.59 -16.14 12.44
C GLY A 241 -1.35 -17.12 11.56
N GLY A 242 -0.74 -18.26 11.22
CA GLY A 242 -1.36 -19.32 10.46
C GLY A 242 -2.66 -19.78 11.13
N GLY A 243 -3.75 -19.43 10.53
CA GLY A 243 -5.11 -19.83 10.78
C GLY A 243 -5.91 -19.34 9.59
N SER A 244 -6.58 -20.23 8.90
CA SER A 244 -7.50 -19.95 7.80
C SER A 244 -8.63 -19.04 8.31
N SER A 245 -8.36 -17.73 8.42
CA SER A 245 -9.41 -16.76 8.65
C SER A 245 -10.09 -16.53 7.30
N GLY A 246 -11.30 -17.04 7.12
CA GLY A 246 -12.08 -16.94 5.89
C GLY A 246 -12.49 -15.51 5.52
N CYS A 247 -11.90 -14.46 6.12
CA CYS A 247 -12.19 -13.06 5.79
C CYS A 247 -10.96 -12.15 5.91
N THR A 248 -11.01 -11.01 5.19
CA THR A 248 -9.99 -9.96 5.22
C THR A 248 -10.67 -8.62 5.46
N ALA A 249 -10.16 -7.82 6.41
CA ALA A 249 -10.57 -6.46 6.65
C ALA A 249 -9.51 -5.48 6.13
N THR A 250 -9.94 -4.46 5.38
CA THR A 250 -9.08 -3.44 4.79
C THR A 250 -9.55 -2.06 5.23
N LEU A 251 -8.61 -1.20 5.63
CA LEU A 251 -8.85 0.19 5.99
C LEU A 251 -8.56 1.12 4.80
N SER A 252 -9.37 2.16 4.67
CA SER A 252 -9.10 3.27 3.75
C SER A 252 -9.46 4.61 4.40
N ALA A 253 -8.78 5.69 3.96
CA ALA A 253 -9.04 7.03 4.47
C ALA A 253 -10.45 7.49 4.15
N GLY A 254 -11.11 8.09 5.14
CA GLY A 254 -12.29 8.93 4.98
C GLY A 254 -11.95 10.41 5.16
N SER A 255 -12.95 11.21 5.50
CA SER A 255 -12.76 12.63 5.84
C SER A 255 -11.99 12.79 7.15
N SER A 256 -11.30 13.92 7.32
CA SER A 256 -10.60 14.26 8.55
C SER A 256 -10.74 15.75 8.90
N GLY A 257 -10.55 16.07 10.17
CA GLY A 257 -10.49 17.42 10.72
C GLY A 257 -9.25 17.59 11.59
N SER A 258 -9.18 18.70 12.33
CA SER A 258 -8.01 19.04 13.15
C SER A 258 -7.81 18.11 14.36
N ASN A 259 -8.85 17.42 14.81
CA ASN A 259 -8.86 16.59 16.03
C ASN A 259 -9.64 15.27 15.86
N TRP A 260 -9.95 14.88 14.64
CA TRP A 260 -10.61 13.60 14.31
C TRP A 260 -10.28 13.16 12.89
N TYR A 261 -10.43 11.86 12.63
CA TYR A 261 -10.41 11.31 11.28
C TYR A 261 -11.36 10.12 11.16
N ASN A 262 -11.86 9.88 9.95
CA ASN A 262 -12.66 8.73 9.59
C ASN A 262 -11.82 7.69 8.87
N LEU A 263 -12.11 6.42 9.18
CA LEU A 263 -11.66 5.30 8.38
C LEU A 263 -12.86 4.53 7.85
N ASN A 264 -12.81 4.17 6.57
CA ASN A 264 -13.71 3.21 5.99
C ASN A 264 -13.08 1.82 6.11
N VAL A 265 -13.89 0.83 6.47
CA VAL A 265 -13.48 -0.56 6.60
C VAL A 265 -14.26 -1.40 5.60
N SER A 266 -13.55 -2.16 4.77
CA SER A 266 -14.15 -3.12 3.84
C SER A 266 -13.77 -4.53 4.26
N VAL A 267 -14.75 -5.43 4.38
CA VAL A 267 -14.52 -6.84 4.70
C VAL A 267 -14.85 -7.69 3.48
N THR A 268 -13.93 -8.60 3.14
CA THR A 268 -14.07 -9.54 2.03
C THR A 268 -13.90 -10.98 2.51
N GLY A 269 -14.38 -11.95 1.74
CA GLY A 269 -14.22 -13.39 2.03
C GLY A 269 -15.35 -14.01 2.86
N SER A 270 -16.13 -13.22 3.61
CA SER A 270 -17.25 -13.73 4.41
C SER A 270 -18.33 -12.68 4.60
N SER A 271 -19.56 -13.10 4.81
CA SER A 271 -20.68 -12.27 5.30
C SER A 271 -20.90 -12.40 6.81
N THR A 272 -20.28 -13.40 7.45
CA THR A 272 -20.26 -13.57 8.91
C THR A 272 -18.84 -13.39 9.38
N TRP A 273 -18.55 -12.24 9.97
CA TRP A 273 -17.20 -11.88 10.37
C TRP A 273 -17.16 -11.11 11.69
N THR A 274 -16.02 -11.18 12.35
CA THR A 274 -15.65 -10.31 13.46
C THR A 274 -14.34 -9.60 13.11
N VAL A 275 -14.37 -8.27 13.05
CA VAL A 275 -13.17 -7.44 12.92
C VAL A 275 -12.78 -6.94 14.30
N THR A 276 -11.54 -7.21 14.69
CA THR A 276 -10.93 -6.59 15.89
C THR A 276 -10.01 -5.47 15.42
N MET A 277 -10.27 -4.26 15.94
CA MET A 277 -9.47 -3.07 15.66
C MET A 277 -8.74 -2.65 16.94
N ASN A 278 -7.42 -2.52 16.88
CA ASN A 278 -6.59 -2.08 18.00
C ASN A 278 -6.07 -0.66 17.71
N LEU A 279 -6.38 0.28 18.58
CA LEU A 279 -5.95 1.67 18.49
C LEU A 279 -4.63 1.86 19.25
N ALA A 280 -3.76 2.70 18.72
CA ALA A 280 -2.59 3.18 19.46
C ALA A 280 -3.02 4.22 20.50
N ALA A 281 -2.71 3.99 21.77
CA ALA A 281 -3.00 4.95 22.84
C ALA A 281 -2.28 6.30 22.57
N PRO A 282 -2.90 7.47 22.85
CA PRO A 282 -4.20 7.67 23.51
C PRO A 282 -5.39 7.86 22.54
N ALA A 283 -5.29 7.43 21.26
CA ALA A 283 -6.40 7.53 20.31
C ALA A 283 -7.58 6.68 20.75
N VAL A 284 -8.81 7.16 20.55
CA VAL A 284 -10.04 6.46 20.94
C VAL A 284 -11.08 6.52 19.82
N VAL A 285 -11.96 5.53 19.78
CA VAL A 285 -13.13 5.57 18.89
C VAL A 285 -14.12 6.59 19.40
N TYR A 286 -14.54 7.52 18.53
CA TYR A 286 -15.58 8.48 18.78
C TYR A 286 -16.95 7.94 18.35
N SER A 287 -17.05 7.35 17.17
CA SER A 287 -18.28 6.75 16.63
C SER A 287 -17.98 5.70 15.56
N THR A 288 -18.99 4.86 15.29
CA THR A 288 -18.99 3.89 14.19
C THR A 288 -20.29 3.97 13.41
N TRP A 289 -20.28 3.54 12.14
CA TRP A 289 -21.48 3.43 11.31
C TRP A 289 -21.50 2.14 10.50
N ASN A 290 -22.69 1.65 10.20
CA ASN A 290 -22.96 0.41 9.44
C ASN A 290 -22.38 -0.86 10.06
N VAL A 291 -22.27 -0.92 11.38
CA VAL A 291 -21.68 -2.08 12.09
C VAL A 291 -22.26 -2.19 13.49
N ASN A 292 -22.30 -3.39 14.05
CA ASN A 292 -22.45 -3.61 15.48
C ASN A 292 -21.08 -3.54 16.14
N ALA A 293 -20.88 -2.59 17.05
CA ALA A 293 -19.62 -2.33 17.71
C ALA A 293 -19.67 -2.65 19.18
N THR A 294 -18.63 -3.31 19.70
CA THR A 294 -18.38 -3.53 21.13
C THR A 294 -16.96 -3.12 21.47
N TYR A 295 -16.74 -2.74 22.72
CA TYR A 295 -15.47 -2.17 23.19
C TYR A 295 -14.91 -3.00 24.36
N PRO A 296 -14.16 -4.08 24.06
CA PRO A 296 -13.55 -4.93 25.11
C PRO A 296 -12.57 -4.17 26.00
N SER A 297 -11.93 -3.11 25.48
CA SER A 297 -11.13 -2.15 26.23
C SER A 297 -11.17 -0.77 25.56
N GLN A 298 -10.60 0.25 26.22
CA GLN A 298 -10.57 1.62 25.72
C GLN A 298 -9.93 1.74 24.31
N TYR A 299 -8.98 0.86 23.99
CA TYR A 299 -8.21 0.90 22.74
C TYR A 299 -8.52 -0.28 21.81
N VAL A 300 -9.58 -1.03 22.09
CA VAL A 300 -9.99 -2.19 21.29
C VAL A 300 -11.46 -2.08 20.91
N LEU A 301 -11.73 -2.06 19.62
CA LEU A 301 -13.07 -2.17 19.03
C LEU A 301 -13.22 -3.57 18.43
N LYS A 302 -14.32 -4.27 18.74
CA LYS A 302 -14.79 -5.44 18.00
C LYS A 302 -16.06 -5.07 17.22
N ALA A 303 -16.04 -5.33 15.92
CA ALA A 303 -17.09 -5.03 14.98
C ALA A 303 -17.65 -6.30 14.35
N THR A 304 -18.98 -6.41 14.25
CA THR A 304 -19.68 -7.52 13.58
C THR A 304 -20.74 -6.98 12.62
N PRO A 305 -21.17 -7.74 11.59
CA PRO A 305 -22.21 -7.30 10.65
C PRO A 305 -23.50 -6.90 11.36
N ASN A 306 -24.12 -5.81 10.88
CA ASN A 306 -25.44 -5.35 11.33
C ASN A 306 -26.53 -5.49 10.26
N GLY A 307 -26.27 -6.21 9.17
CA GLY A 307 -27.17 -6.38 8.04
C GLY A 307 -27.01 -5.35 6.90
N ASN A 308 -26.17 -4.31 7.05
CA ASN A 308 -25.93 -3.27 6.05
C ASN A 308 -24.75 -3.58 5.12
N GLY A 309 -24.39 -4.85 4.97
CA GLY A 309 -23.29 -5.31 4.13
C GLY A 309 -21.93 -5.32 4.86
N ASN A 310 -20.85 -5.39 4.07
CA ASN A 310 -19.50 -5.61 4.56
C ASN A 310 -18.64 -4.32 4.59
N ASN A 311 -19.27 -3.17 4.29
CA ASN A 311 -18.59 -1.87 4.33
C ASN A 311 -19.14 -1.05 5.50
N TRP A 312 -18.27 -0.63 6.37
CA TRP A 312 -18.60 0.14 7.56
C TRP A 312 -17.51 1.18 7.83
N GLY A 313 -17.65 1.94 8.88
CA GLY A 313 -16.60 2.89 9.21
C GLY A 313 -16.57 3.32 10.66
N VAL A 314 -15.53 4.08 10.97
CA VAL A 314 -15.21 4.56 12.31
C VAL A 314 -14.68 5.98 12.27
N THR A 315 -15.13 6.81 13.21
CA THR A 315 -14.49 8.10 13.53
C THR A 315 -13.59 7.91 14.73
N ILE A 316 -12.36 8.36 14.63
CA ILE A 316 -11.34 8.29 15.67
C ILE A 316 -10.96 9.69 16.13
N SER A 317 -10.92 9.88 17.45
CA SER A 317 -10.29 11.03 18.09
C SER A 317 -8.83 10.66 18.38
N PRO A 318 -7.85 11.28 17.70
CA PRO A 318 -6.46 10.86 17.81
C PRO A 318 -5.82 11.25 19.15
N ASN A 319 -6.30 12.29 19.82
CA ASN A 319 -5.73 12.80 21.08
C ASN A 319 -4.20 13.00 21.01
N GLY A 320 -3.71 13.44 19.84
CA GLY A 320 -2.28 13.57 19.54
C GLY A 320 -1.64 12.36 18.86
N GLN A 321 -2.32 11.19 18.81
CA GLN A 321 -1.86 9.95 18.16
C GLN A 321 -2.60 9.73 16.83
N TRP A 322 -1.95 10.07 15.72
CA TRP A 322 -2.53 9.99 14.37
C TRP A 322 -2.24 8.66 13.63
N THR A 323 -1.56 7.73 14.30
CA THR A 323 -1.34 6.39 13.72
C THR A 323 -2.66 5.65 13.56
N TRP A 324 -2.91 5.11 12.39
CA TRP A 324 -4.09 4.31 12.15
C TRP A 324 -4.09 3.04 13.00
N PRO A 325 -5.27 2.58 13.42
CA PRO A 325 -5.39 1.32 14.13
C PRO A 325 -5.00 0.13 13.26
N THR A 326 -4.62 -0.97 13.89
CA THR A 326 -4.48 -2.26 13.21
C THR A 326 -5.82 -2.99 13.23
N VAL A 327 -6.11 -3.79 12.20
CA VAL A 327 -7.31 -4.62 12.12
C VAL A 327 -6.97 -6.08 11.85
N SER A 328 -7.73 -6.98 12.45
CA SER A 328 -7.74 -8.40 12.11
C SER A 328 -9.17 -8.86 11.87
N CYS A 329 -9.37 -9.86 11.01
CA CYS A 329 -10.68 -10.41 10.66
C CYS A 329 -10.70 -11.91 10.99
N SER A 330 -11.80 -12.37 11.58
CA SER A 330 -12.08 -13.79 11.79
C SER A 330 -13.52 -14.11 11.41
N THR A 331 -13.76 -15.28 10.85
CA THR A 331 -15.12 -15.83 10.66
C THR A 331 -15.55 -16.53 11.92
N GLY A 332 -16.79 -16.28 12.34
CA GLY A 332 -17.42 -16.95 13.47
C GLY A 332 -17.81 -18.39 13.14
#